data_47c96bec0205284aa919476b256d64d0
#
_entry.id   47c96bec0205284aa919476b256d64d0
#
_cell.length_a   1.000
_cell.length_b   1.000
_cell.length_c   1.000
_cell.angle_alpha   90.00
_cell.angle_beta   90.00
_cell.angle_gamma   90.00
#
_symmetry.space_group_name_H-M   'P 1'
#
loop_
_entity.id
_entity.type
_entity.pdbx_description
1 polymer ?
#
loop_
_entity_poly.entity_id
_entity_poly.type
_entity_poly.pdbx_seq_one_letter_code
_entity_poly.pdbx_strand_id
1 'polypeptide(L)'
;VPPLVLRSRLAAIAGTVVLLAGCAAPADPAARRRPPAVPPSASPSVPASPSVPASPSAPITPSAGSSVKPSAKSEAGWIPVDREAWKKQLSAYAGTKADPAGDAGNLPEFRADCAYSHRKADDPIVFPNLPGASHMHSFVGNKAVDAATTADDLMKFTATTCKPRADHSAYWVPTLYDAATRKPVETTGFRVYYRSIRDNSRGVKPIPNGLRMIAGDAKKKVPTPRGAQGQFYCAFYGPGDIDGYARSDNGNWPVCGEPATLHFMLPFPDCWDGRHLDSPDHKDHVAFGTDRSCPKTHPVRIPALTFDIAYGAKGSKAGYYLSSDPTGRSASSMHGDAFLMWDVTAMNQRVRNCIAQRRTCDNDGYDRLAF
;
A
#
# COMPACT_ATOMS: atom_id res chain seq x y z
N VAL A 1 44.82 -43.72 -4.19
CA VAL A 1 45.46 -42.54 -4.76
C VAL A 1 45.11 -41.35 -3.86
N PRO A 2 46.06 -40.62 -3.27
CA PRO A 2 45.84 -39.70 -2.17
C PRO A 2 45.46 -38.28 -2.67
N PRO A 3 44.99 -37.40 -1.75
CA PRO A 3 44.46 -36.08 -2.11
C PRO A 3 45.54 -35.02 -2.26
N LEU A 4 45.34 -34.10 -3.20
CA LEU A 4 46.20 -32.94 -3.41
C LEU A 4 45.82 -31.81 -2.40
N VAL A 5 46.82 -31.42 -1.62
CA VAL A 5 46.81 -30.27 -0.74
C VAL A 5 47.25 -29.03 -1.54
N LEU A 6 46.42 -28.04 -1.65
CA LEU A 6 46.75 -26.75 -2.27
C LEU A 6 46.99 -25.70 -1.14
N ARG A 7 48.24 -25.29 -1.04
CA ARG A 7 48.70 -24.27 -0.05
C ARG A 7 48.39 -22.87 -0.55
N SER A 8 47.68 -22.10 0.27
CA SER A 8 47.50 -20.67 0.13
C SER A 8 48.77 -19.88 0.47
N ARG A 9 49.17 -18.96 -0.39
CA ARG A 9 50.18 -17.95 -0.09
C ARG A 9 49.52 -16.62 0.21
N LEU A 10 49.68 -16.13 1.43
CA LEU A 10 49.42 -14.75 1.81
C LEU A 10 50.54 -13.87 1.24
N ALA A 11 50.21 -12.78 0.59
CA ALA A 11 51.07 -11.67 0.26
C ALA A 11 50.59 -10.46 1.08
N ALA A 12 51.46 -10.02 1.99
CA ALA A 12 51.32 -8.77 2.74
C ALA A 12 51.86 -7.62 1.89
N ILE A 13 51.05 -6.57 1.70
CA ILE A 13 51.51 -5.30 1.12
C ILE A 13 51.40 -4.24 2.21
N ALA A 14 52.56 -3.75 2.69
CA ALA A 14 52.70 -2.59 3.51
C ALA A 14 52.59 -1.32 2.65
N GLY A 15 51.71 -0.44 2.98
CA GLY A 15 51.51 0.85 2.29
C GLY A 15 51.65 2.01 3.27
N THR A 16 52.52 2.86 2.94
CA THR A 16 53.13 4.01 3.62
C THR A 16 52.12 5.13 3.91
N VAL A 17 52.16 5.61 5.15
CA VAL A 17 51.48 6.84 5.61
C VAL A 17 52.31 8.05 5.16
N VAL A 18 51.69 8.99 4.48
CA VAL A 18 52.23 10.34 4.25
C VAL A 18 51.33 11.34 4.97
N LEU A 19 51.89 11.91 6.03
CA LEU A 19 51.39 13.10 6.72
C LEU A 19 51.84 14.34 5.91
N LEU A 20 50.86 15.20 5.58
CA LEU A 20 51.13 16.58 5.20
C LEU A 20 50.27 17.53 6.01
N ALA A 21 50.98 18.40 6.72
CA ALA A 21 50.49 19.42 7.61
C ALA A 21 50.05 20.70 6.89
N GLY A 22 49.02 21.31 7.41
CA GLY A 22 48.77 22.70 7.65
C GLY A 22 48.81 23.71 6.50
N CYS A 23 47.75 24.50 6.44
CA CYS A 23 47.88 25.97 6.46
C CYS A 23 46.52 26.65 6.69
N ALA A 24 46.61 27.73 7.44
CA ALA A 24 45.59 28.54 8.06
C ALA A 24 44.70 29.35 7.08
N ALA A 25 43.55 29.74 7.62
CA ALA A 25 42.64 30.73 7.05
C ALA A 25 43.22 32.15 7.00
N PRO A 26 42.62 33.05 6.22
CA PRO A 26 42.25 34.34 6.83
C PRO A 26 40.83 34.83 6.54
N ALA A 27 40.42 35.67 7.42
CA ALA A 27 39.24 36.39 7.78
C ALA A 27 38.46 37.10 6.67
N ASP A 28 37.17 37.22 6.98
CA ASP A 28 36.14 38.16 6.51
C ASP A 28 36.62 39.62 6.38
N PRO A 29 36.04 40.50 5.51
CA PRO A 29 34.80 41.17 5.86
C PRO A 29 33.95 41.64 4.66
N ALA A 30 32.64 41.66 4.74
CA ALA A 30 31.80 42.74 4.20
C ALA A 30 30.34 42.63 4.63
N ALA A 31 29.98 43.44 5.60
CA ALA A 31 28.64 43.87 5.88
C ALA A 31 27.99 44.54 4.66
N ARG A 32 26.86 44.06 4.19
CA ARG A 32 25.98 44.81 3.27
C ARG A 32 24.52 44.76 3.74
N ARG A 33 24.10 45.88 4.28
CA ARG A 33 22.85 46.62 4.26
C ARG A 33 21.58 45.85 3.91
N ARG A 34 20.68 45.80 4.90
CA ARG A 34 19.24 45.51 4.80
C ARG A 34 18.54 46.49 3.87
N PRO A 35 17.66 46.05 2.97
CA PRO A 35 16.69 46.91 2.31
C PRO A 35 15.49 47.21 3.26
N PRO A 36 14.80 48.36 3.08
CA PRO A 36 13.73 48.78 3.97
C PRO A 36 12.45 47.95 3.77
N ALA A 37 11.69 47.85 4.86
CA ALA A 37 10.40 47.18 4.94
C ALA A 37 9.34 47.90 4.09
N VAL A 38 8.60 47.07 3.31
CA VAL A 38 7.39 47.52 2.57
C VAL A 38 6.18 47.37 3.50
N PRO A 39 5.27 48.38 3.58
CA PRO A 39 4.09 48.27 4.39
C PRO A 39 3.04 47.33 3.80
N PRO A 40 2.18 46.69 4.63
CA PRO A 40 1.20 45.74 4.17
C PRO A 40 0.11 46.39 3.33
N SER A 41 -0.10 45.87 2.12
CA SER A 41 -1.21 46.24 1.24
C SER A 41 -2.51 45.62 1.75
N ALA A 42 -3.54 46.43 1.84
CA ALA A 42 -4.88 46.05 2.28
C ALA A 42 -5.54 45.07 1.30
N SER A 43 -6.07 43.97 1.82
CA SER A 43 -6.90 43.04 1.07
C SER A 43 -8.28 43.63 0.74
N PRO A 44 -8.80 43.43 -0.47
CA PRO A 44 -10.18 43.83 -0.76
C PRO A 44 -11.16 42.80 -0.18
N SER A 45 -12.18 43.32 0.50
CA SER A 45 -13.32 42.57 1.01
C SER A 45 -14.18 41.99 -0.13
N VAL A 46 -14.47 40.71 -0.04
CA VAL A 46 -15.38 40.00 -0.94
C VAL A 46 -16.82 40.22 -0.47
N PRO A 47 -17.78 40.60 -1.33
CA PRO A 47 -19.17 40.77 -0.94
C PRO A 47 -19.86 39.42 -0.70
N ALA A 48 -20.68 39.35 0.32
CA ALA A 48 -21.50 38.21 0.70
C ALA A 48 -22.55 37.87 -0.38
N SER A 49 -22.61 36.60 -0.75
CA SER A 49 -23.67 36.06 -1.60
C SER A 49 -24.98 35.91 -0.86
N PRO A 50 -26.14 36.16 -1.51
CA PRO A 50 -27.45 36.10 -0.87
C PRO A 50 -27.88 34.66 -0.58
N SER A 51 -28.48 34.47 0.59
CA SER A 51 -29.11 33.25 1.06
C SER A 51 -30.37 32.91 0.24
N VAL A 52 -30.45 31.68 -0.23
CA VAL A 52 -31.63 31.08 -0.89
C VAL A 52 -32.57 30.53 0.20
N PRO A 53 -33.89 30.80 0.15
CA PRO A 53 -34.82 30.27 1.15
C PRO A 53 -35.11 28.80 0.96
N ALA A 54 -35.17 28.06 2.07
CA ALA A 54 -35.52 26.64 2.10
C ALA A 54 -36.98 26.39 1.76
N SER A 55 -37.26 25.50 0.82
CA SER A 55 -38.60 24.97 0.56
C SER A 55 -38.97 23.86 1.55
N PRO A 56 -40.22 23.74 1.98
CA PRO A 56 -40.63 22.75 2.95
C PRO A 56 -40.74 21.36 2.35
N SER A 57 -40.15 20.37 3.00
CA SER A 57 -40.26 18.96 2.66
C SER A 57 -41.62 18.39 3.02
N ALA A 58 -42.23 17.68 2.09
CA ALA A 58 -43.45 16.90 2.31
C ALA A 58 -43.13 15.61 3.10
N PRO A 59 -44.07 15.09 3.92
CA PRO A 59 -43.86 13.89 4.71
C PRO A 59 -43.90 12.63 3.85
N ILE A 60 -42.87 11.79 3.95
CA ILE A 60 -42.79 10.46 3.34
C ILE A 60 -43.43 9.47 4.30
N THR A 61 -44.51 8.82 3.89
CA THR A 61 -45.17 7.74 4.61
C THR A 61 -44.28 6.47 4.55
N PRO A 62 -44.00 5.74 5.63
CA PRO A 62 -43.26 4.50 5.54
C PRO A 62 -44.15 3.35 5.02
N SER A 63 -43.69 2.69 3.97
CA SER A 63 -44.27 1.42 3.51
C SER A 63 -43.78 0.29 4.44
N ALA A 64 -44.77 -0.43 4.97
CA ALA A 64 -44.51 -1.58 5.84
C ALA A 64 -44.15 -2.81 5.01
N GLY A 65 -43.17 -3.56 5.49
CA GLY A 65 -43.08 -4.98 5.24
C GLY A 65 -41.74 -5.54 4.81
N SER A 66 -40.91 -5.88 5.78
CA SER A 66 -40.23 -7.18 5.83
C SER A 66 -39.55 -7.30 7.19
N SER A 67 -40.07 -8.16 8.03
CA SER A 67 -39.50 -8.48 9.34
C SER A 67 -38.24 -9.29 9.18
N VAL A 68 -37.10 -8.60 9.15
CA VAL A 68 -35.80 -9.20 9.41
C VAL A 68 -35.59 -9.20 10.92
N LYS A 69 -35.50 -10.40 11.48
CA LYS A 69 -35.22 -10.64 12.90
C LYS A 69 -33.96 -9.83 13.29
N PRO A 70 -33.95 -9.05 14.37
CA PRO A 70 -32.77 -8.29 14.77
C PRO A 70 -31.72 -9.29 15.29
N SER A 71 -30.69 -9.49 14.49
CA SER A 71 -29.43 -10.08 14.94
C SER A 71 -28.67 -9.00 15.69
N ALA A 72 -28.13 -9.39 16.86
CA ALA A 72 -27.22 -8.72 17.76
C ALA A 72 -26.89 -7.23 17.47
N LYS A 73 -26.94 -6.40 18.53
CA LYS A 73 -26.51 -4.98 18.52
C LYS A 73 -25.28 -4.80 17.62
N SER A 74 -25.45 -4.20 16.44
CA SER A 74 -24.32 -3.79 15.62
C SER A 74 -23.56 -2.74 16.43
N GLU A 75 -22.32 -3.00 16.75
CA GLU A 75 -21.43 -1.98 17.28
C GLU A 75 -21.39 -0.87 16.21
N ALA A 76 -21.74 0.36 16.60
CA ALA A 76 -21.91 1.47 15.64
C ALA A 76 -20.62 1.65 14.80
N GLY A 77 -20.75 1.57 13.49
CA GLY A 77 -19.62 1.74 12.57
C GLY A 77 -18.81 0.48 12.24
N TRP A 78 -19.04 -0.64 12.94
CA TRP A 78 -18.43 -1.92 12.59
C TRP A 78 -19.23 -2.61 11.47
N ILE A 79 -18.54 -3.13 10.47
CA ILE A 79 -19.15 -3.92 9.38
C ILE A 79 -18.91 -5.41 9.68
N PRO A 80 -19.93 -6.19 10.07
CA PRO A 80 -19.76 -7.59 10.37
C PRO A 80 -19.47 -8.42 9.11
N VAL A 81 -18.68 -9.47 9.26
CA VAL A 81 -18.55 -10.49 8.22
C VAL A 81 -19.85 -11.31 8.13
N ASP A 82 -20.25 -11.65 6.90
CA ASP A 82 -21.27 -12.69 6.71
C ASP A 82 -20.69 -14.04 7.19
N ARG A 83 -21.13 -14.46 8.37
CA ARG A 83 -20.64 -15.66 9.04
C ARG A 83 -20.93 -16.94 8.27
N GLU A 84 -22.07 -17.01 7.59
CA GLU A 84 -22.43 -18.19 6.81
C GLU A 84 -21.62 -18.27 5.52
N ALA A 85 -21.46 -17.16 4.81
CA ALA A 85 -20.57 -17.09 3.64
C ALA A 85 -19.12 -17.42 4.04
N TRP A 86 -18.62 -16.87 5.14
CA TRP A 86 -17.29 -17.15 5.65
C TRP A 86 -17.11 -18.63 6.04
N LYS A 87 -18.04 -19.20 6.76
CA LYS A 87 -18.05 -20.63 7.11
C LYS A 87 -18.05 -21.53 5.88
N LYS A 88 -18.85 -21.18 4.86
CA LYS A 88 -18.89 -21.87 3.56
C LYS A 88 -17.53 -21.79 2.86
N GLN A 89 -16.89 -20.62 2.83
CA GLN A 89 -15.56 -20.43 2.26
C GLN A 89 -14.51 -21.30 2.98
N LEU A 90 -14.51 -21.31 4.33
CA LEU A 90 -13.60 -22.14 5.11
C LEU A 90 -13.81 -23.63 4.89
N SER A 91 -15.08 -24.07 4.78
CA SER A 91 -15.40 -25.46 4.44
C SER A 91 -14.88 -25.85 3.05
N ALA A 92 -15.10 -24.99 2.05
CA ALA A 92 -14.55 -25.17 0.71
C ALA A 92 -13.02 -25.20 0.73
N TYR A 93 -12.38 -24.30 1.49
CA TYR A 93 -10.93 -24.29 1.68
C TYR A 93 -10.40 -25.59 2.29
N ALA A 94 -11.08 -26.11 3.32
CA ALA A 94 -10.70 -27.39 3.93
C ALA A 94 -10.75 -28.54 2.92
N GLY A 95 -11.74 -28.55 2.03
CA GLY A 95 -11.88 -29.54 0.95
C GLY A 95 -10.98 -29.31 -0.28
N THR A 96 -10.33 -28.15 -0.37
CA THR A 96 -9.42 -27.85 -1.51
C THR A 96 -8.19 -28.75 -1.45
N LYS A 97 -8.02 -29.61 -2.45
CA LYS A 97 -6.82 -30.44 -2.59
C LYS A 97 -5.62 -29.55 -2.89
N ALA A 98 -4.51 -29.84 -2.23
CA ALA A 98 -3.25 -29.23 -2.60
C ALA A 98 -2.81 -29.79 -3.95
N ASP A 99 -2.40 -28.91 -4.84
CA ASP A 99 -1.73 -29.24 -6.09
C ASP A 99 -0.30 -28.69 -5.99
N PRO A 100 0.63 -29.48 -5.45
CA PRO A 100 2.00 -29.05 -5.21
C PRO A 100 2.80 -29.09 -6.53
N ALA A 101 2.66 -28.08 -7.34
CA ALA A 101 3.54 -27.88 -8.49
C ALA A 101 4.86 -27.22 -8.05
N GLY A 102 5.99 -27.64 -8.60
CA GLY A 102 7.31 -27.04 -8.47
C GLY A 102 8.03 -27.22 -7.12
N ASP A 103 9.13 -26.49 -6.93
CA ASP A 103 9.99 -26.56 -5.75
C ASP A 103 9.51 -25.67 -4.60
N ALA A 104 9.90 -26.02 -3.36
CA ALA A 104 9.59 -25.20 -2.19
C ALA A 104 10.29 -23.84 -2.29
N GLY A 105 9.51 -22.76 -2.26
CA GLY A 105 10.03 -21.40 -2.23
C GLY A 105 10.52 -21.01 -0.84
N ASN A 106 11.47 -20.08 -0.77
CA ASN A 106 11.96 -19.53 0.49
C ASN A 106 10.90 -18.67 1.18
N LEU A 107 9.97 -18.09 0.43
CA LEU A 107 8.91 -17.23 0.92
C LEU A 107 7.56 -17.73 0.39
N PRO A 108 6.67 -18.24 1.29
CA PRO A 108 5.32 -18.65 0.89
C PRO A 108 4.53 -17.43 0.41
N GLU A 109 4.26 -17.35 -0.88
CA GLU A 109 3.53 -16.21 -1.45
C GLU A 109 2.81 -16.55 -2.76
N PHE A 110 1.79 -15.79 -3.04
CA PHE A 110 1.26 -15.56 -4.39
C PHE A 110 1.08 -14.06 -4.60
N ARG A 111 0.82 -13.65 -5.84
CA ARG A 111 0.71 -12.23 -6.15
C ARG A 111 -0.37 -11.91 -7.16
N ALA A 112 -0.77 -10.66 -7.19
CA ALA A 112 -1.51 -10.05 -8.28
C ALA A 112 -0.70 -8.88 -8.85
N ASP A 113 -0.52 -8.84 -10.17
CA ASP A 113 0.09 -7.72 -10.87
C ASP A 113 -1.05 -6.89 -11.49
N CYS A 114 -1.23 -5.67 -11.02
CA CYS A 114 -2.32 -4.79 -11.44
C CYS A 114 -1.76 -3.57 -12.17
N ALA A 115 -2.47 -3.11 -13.19
CA ALA A 115 -2.14 -1.86 -13.85
C ALA A 115 -2.99 -0.71 -13.31
N TYR A 116 -2.52 0.51 -13.54
CA TYR A 116 -3.29 1.73 -13.29
C TYR A 116 -4.67 1.65 -13.95
N SER A 117 -5.70 2.07 -13.24
CA SER A 117 -7.08 2.10 -13.72
C SER A 117 -7.55 3.54 -13.98
N HIS A 118 -7.66 4.33 -12.93
CA HIS A 118 -8.17 5.70 -13.00
C HIS A 118 -7.75 6.51 -11.77
N ARG A 119 -8.10 7.81 -11.77
CA ARG A 119 -7.95 8.71 -10.60
C ARG A 119 -9.29 9.31 -10.24
N LYS A 120 -9.56 9.38 -8.95
CA LYS A 120 -10.71 10.09 -8.37
C LYS A 120 -10.36 10.63 -6.98
N ALA A 121 -11.04 11.70 -6.57
CA ALA A 121 -10.99 12.20 -5.19
C ALA A 121 -12.01 11.45 -4.32
N ASP A 122 -12.12 10.16 -4.50
CA ASP A 122 -13.07 9.25 -3.87
C ASP A 122 -12.35 8.28 -2.93
N ASP A 123 -13.06 7.82 -1.92
CA ASP A 123 -12.60 6.80 -0.99
C ASP A 123 -13.81 6.04 -0.42
N PRO A 124 -14.14 4.85 -0.97
CA PRO A 124 -15.29 4.07 -0.50
C PRO A 124 -15.11 3.45 0.88
N ILE A 125 -13.93 3.52 1.49
CA ILE A 125 -13.69 3.05 2.86
C ILE A 125 -13.91 4.20 3.84
N VAL A 126 -13.17 5.30 3.69
CA VAL A 126 -13.16 6.41 4.65
C VAL A 126 -14.32 7.40 4.45
N PHE A 127 -14.71 7.61 3.19
CA PHE A 127 -15.78 8.56 2.81
C PHE A 127 -16.84 7.89 1.94
N PRO A 128 -17.49 6.80 2.42
CA PRO A 128 -18.48 6.09 1.61
C PRO A 128 -19.64 6.99 1.23
N ASN A 129 -20.06 6.91 -0.04
CA ASN A 129 -21.13 7.72 -0.62
C ASN A 129 -20.90 9.25 -0.62
N LEU A 130 -19.66 9.70 -0.48
CA LEU A 130 -19.28 11.12 -0.50
C LEU A 130 -18.28 11.38 -1.64
N PRO A 131 -18.73 11.50 -2.89
CA PRO A 131 -17.87 11.76 -4.03
C PRO A 131 -17.08 13.08 -3.85
N GLY A 132 -15.80 13.05 -4.15
CA GLY A 132 -14.92 14.21 -4.03
C GLY A 132 -14.53 14.61 -2.60
N ALA A 133 -14.91 13.85 -1.57
CA ALA A 133 -14.61 14.17 -0.18
C ALA A 133 -13.18 13.85 0.25
N SER A 134 -12.49 13.01 -0.53
CA SER A 134 -11.10 12.63 -0.24
C SER A 134 -10.09 13.47 -1.04
N HIS A 135 -8.81 13.31 -0.73
CA HIS A 135 -7.75 13.74 -1.64
C HIS A 135 -7.72 12.82 -2.88
N MET A 136 -6.98 13.22 -3.91
CA MET A 136 -6.91 12.44 -5.14
C MET A 136 -6.22 11.10 -4.93
N HIS A 137 -6.88 10.01 -5.29
CA HIS A 137 -6.33 8.66 -5.29
C HIS A 137 -6.06 8.15 -6.70
N SER A 138 -5.00 7.35 -6.82
CA SER A 138 -4.71 6.52 -7.99
C SER A 138 -5.18 5.11 -7.73
N PHE A 139 -6.17 4.66 -8.50
CA PHE A 139 -6.80 3.34 -8.37
C PHE A 139 -6.16 2.31 -9.31
N VAL A 140 -6.04 1.08 -8.82
CA VAL A 140 -5.64 -0.10 -9.58
C VAL A 140 -6.58 -1.26 -9.25
N GLY A 141 -6.62 -2.27 -10.09
CA GLY A 141 -7.52 -3.42 -9.92
C GLY A 141 -8.89 -3.17 -10.51
N ASN A 142 -9.94 -3.26 -9.73
CA ASN A 142 -11.32 -3.08 -10.19
C ASN A 142 -11.52 -1.73 -10.89
N LYS A 143 -12.16 -1.76 -12.06
CA LYS A 143 -12.30 -0.58 -12.94
C LYS A 143 -13.50 0.31 -12.63
N ALA A 144 -14.43 -0.16 -11.81
CA ALA A 144 -15.70 0.51 -11.56
C ALA A 144 -15.78 1.22 -10.21
N VAL A 145 -14.63 1.40 -9.52
CA VAL A 145 -14.58 1.90 -8.14
C VAL A 145 -14.80 3.41 -8.09
N ASP A 146 -15.67 3.82 -7.18
CA ASP A 146 -15.91 5.20 -6.78
C ASP A 146 -16.37 5.26 -5.31
N ALA A 147 -16.73 6.46 -4.81
CA ALA A 147 -17.13 6.65 -3.42
C ALA A 147 -18.37 5.83 -3.00
N ALA A 148 -19.22 5.44 -3.95
CA ALA A 148 -20.44 4.67 -3.66
C ALA A 148 -20.23 3.14 -3.72
N THR A 149 -19.03 2.69 -4.07
CA THR A 149 -18.74 1.26 -4.28
C THR A 149 -18.90 0.46 -3.00
N THR A 150 -19.71 -0.59 -3.07
CA THR A 150 -19.94 -1.58 -2.01
C THR A 150 -19.24 -2.91 -2.32
N ALA A 151 -19.24 -3.84 -1.35
CA ALA A 151 -18.76 -5.21 -1.58
C ALA A 151 -19.58 -5.93 -2.66
N ASP A 152 -20.89 -5.69 -2.69
CA ASP A 152 -21.78 -6.26 -3.71
C ASP A 152 -21.46 -5.75 -5.11
N ASP A 153 -21.04 -4.49 -5.22
CA ASP A 153 -20.63 -3.91 -6.50
C ASP A 153 -19.34 -4.53 -7.00
N LEU A 154 -18.35 -4.73 -6.14
CA LEU A 154 -17.11 -5.43 -6.49
C LEU A 154 -17.37 -6.88 -6.94
N MET A 155 -18.39 -7.52 -6.37
CA MET A 155 -18.80 -8.87 -6.75
C MET A 155 -19.51 -8.90 -8.10
N LYS A 156 -20.27 -7.86 -8.45
CA LYS A 156 -20.99 -7.72 -9.71
C LYS A 156 -20.10 -7.22 -10.84
N PHE A 157 -19.27 -6.22 -10.56
CA PHE A 157 -18.41 -5.56 -11.55
C PHE A 157 -17.00 -6.14 -11.49
N THR A 158 -16.80 -7.26 -12.15
CA THR A 158 -15.55 -8.05 -12.10
C THR A 158 -14.46 -7.58 -13.08
N ALA A 159 -14.70 -6.48 -13.82
CA ALA A 159 -13.70 -5.94 -14.71
C ALA A 159 -12.52 -5.37 -13.93
N THR A 160 -11.36 -5.99 -14.05
CA THR A 160 -10.13 -5.66 -13.31
C THR A 160 -8.95 -5.45 -14.23
N THR A 161 -7.96 -4.67 -13.78
CA THR A 161 -6.64 -4.54 -14.40
C THR A 161 -5.66 -5.58 -13.88
N CYS A 162 -6.03 -6.35 -12.84
CA CYS A 162 -5.16 -7.34 -12.22
C CYS A 162 -4.99 -8.62 -13.06
N LYS A 163 -3.85 -9.23 -12.89
CA LYS A 163 -3.54 -10.62 -13.21
C LYS A 163 -3.21 -11.33 -11.90
N PRO A 164 -3.94 -12.37 -11.52
CA PRO A 164 -5.02 -13.04 -12.26
C PRO A 164 -6.31 -12.22 -12.29
N ARG A 165 -7.17 -12.50 -13.28
CA ARG A 165 -8.50 -11.88 -13.41
C ARG A 165 -9.45 -12.25 -12.28
N ALA A 166 -9.13 -13.27 -11.51
CA ALA A 166 -9.85 -13.67 -10.32
C ALA A 166 -9.73 -12.70 -9.14
N ASP A 167 -8.79 -11.75 -9.21
CA ASP A 167 -8.68 -10.63 -8.28
C ASP A 167 -9.55 -9.47 -8.75
N HIS A 168 -10.71 -9.33 -8.12
CA HIS A 168 -11.69 -8.26 -8.37
C HIS A 168 -11.54 -7.11 -7.35
N SER A 169 -10.52 -7.16 -6.51
CA SER A 169 -10.28 -6.15 -5.47
C SER A 169 -10.01 -4.78 -6.08
N ALA A 170 -10.29 -3.78 -5.28
CA ALA A 170 -9.85 -2.42 -5.53
C ALA A 170 -8.71 -2.05 -4.59
N TYR A 171 -7.68 -1.43 -5.13
CA TYR A 171 -6.56 -0.91 -4.38
C TYR A 171 -6.32 0.53 -4.77
N TRP A 172 -5.97 1.39 -3.82
CA TRP A 172 -5.64 2.78 -4.15
C TRP A 172 -4.60 3.35 -3.20
N VAL A 173 -3.94 4.38 -3.68
CA VAL A 173 -2.92 5.12 -2.95
C VAL A 173 -3.06 6.61 -3.29
N PRO A 174 -2.57 7.54 -2.45
CA PRO A 174 -2.57 8.94 -2.80
C PRO A 174 -1.81 9.15 -4.12
N THR A 175 -2.37 9.98 -4.99
CA THR A 175 -1.73 10.30 -6.27
C THR A 175 -0.42 11.03 -6.02
N LEU A 176 0.65 10.54 -6.63
CA LEU A 176 1.96 11.19 -6.66
C LEU A 176 1.94 12.30 -7.71
N TYR A 177 2.48 13.46 -7.38
CA TYR A 177 2.65 14.59 -8.29
C TYR A 177 4.10 15.03 -8.38
N ASP A 178 4.56 15.33 -9.55
CA ASP A 178 5.85 15.97 -9.76
C ASP A 178 5.81 17.42 -9.26
N ALA A 179 6.76 17.81 -8.43
CA ALA A 179 6.73 19.10 -7.75
C ALA A 179 7.01 20.30 -8.70
N ALA A 180 7.76 20.08 -9.78
CA ALA A 180 8.10 21.12 -10.75
C ALA A 180 6.97 21.36 -11.74
N THR A 181 6.39 20.28 -12.27
CA THR A 181 5.38 20.35 -13.34
C THR A 181 3.94 20.34 -12.80
N ARG A 182 3.77 19.94 -11.56
CA ARG A 182 2.48 19.69 -10.88
C ARG A 182 1.60 18.67 -11.60
N LYS A 183 2.19 17.87 -12.48
CA LYS A 183 1.48 16.80 -13.18
C LYS A 183 1.49 15.53 -12.33
N PRO A 184 0.41 14.73 -12.40
CA PRO A 184 0.39 13.43 -11.74
C PRO A 184 1.42 12.49 -12.36
N VAL A 185 2.01 11.67 -11.50
CA VAL A 185 2.90 10.57 -11.88
C VAL A 185 2.15 9.27 -11.66
N GLU A 186 1.84 8.58 -12.75
CA GLU A 186 1.09 7.33 -12.69
C GLU A 186 1.99 6.17 -12.31
N THR A 187 1.39 5.14 -11.74
CA THR A 187 2.07 3.88 -11.48
C THR A 187 2.31 3.15 -12.80
N THR A 188 3.51 2.68 -13.02
CA THR A 188 3.88 1.83 -14.16
C THR A 188 3.82 0.35 -13.84
N GLY A 189 3.78 0.01 -12.54
CA GLY A 189 3.56 -1.32 -12.02
C GLY A 189 2.99 -1.24 -10.62
N PHE A 190 2.06 -2.12 -10.32
CA PHE A 190 1.47 -2.24 -8.99
C PHE A 190 1.30 -3.72 -8.69
N ARG A 191 2.15 -4.23 -7.81
CA ARG A 191 2.13 -5.63 -7.40
C ARG A 191 1.58 -5.75 -6.00
N VAL A 192 0.60 -6.62 -5.82
CA VAL A 192 0.06 -6.99 -4.53
C VAL A 192 0.58 -8.37 -4.19
N TYR A 193 1.51 -8.44 -3.25
CA TYR A 193 1.95 -9.71 -2.68
C TYR A 193 0.99 -10.14 -1.58
N TYR A 194 0.73 -11.43 -1.53
CA TYR A 194 0.00 -12.13 -0.49
C TYR A 194 0.94 -13.19 0.11
N ARG A 195 1.46 -12.93 1.30
CA ARG A 195 2.58 -13.70 1.87
C ARG A 195 2.24 -14.33 3.21
N SER A 196 2.95 -15.40 3.57
CA SER A 196 3.11 -15.78 4.96
C SER A 196 4.53 -15.49 5.40
N ILE A 197 4.71 -14.44 6.17
CA ILE A 197 6.01 -14.01 6.69
C ILE A 197 6.44 -14.78 7.94
N ARG A 198 5.68 -15.83 8.31
CA ARG A 198 5.85 -16.57 9.57
C ARG A 198 6.04 -18.06 9.34
N ASP A 199 6.65 -18.74 10.30
CA ASP A 199 6.93 -20.16 10.25
C ASP A 199 5.70 -21.04 10.08
N ASN A 200 4.53 -20.62 10.61
CA ASN A 200 3.29 -21.39 10.52
C ASN A 200 2.40 -20.97 9.33
N SER A 201 2.86 -21.17 8.13
CA SER A 201 2.10 -20.90 6.90
C SER A 201 0.82 -21.76 6.78
N ARG A 202 0.79 -22.96 7.35
CA ARG A 202 -0.38 -23.86 7.32
C ARG A 202 -1.59 -23.31 8.09
N GLY A 203 -1.37 -22.42 9.06
CA GLY A 203 -2.42 -21.78 9.85
C GLY A 203 -3.12 -20.62 9.14
N VAL A 204 -2.59 -20.16 8.01
CA VAL A 204 -3.16 -19.04 7.25
C VAL A 204 -4.49 -19.44 6.63
N LYS A 205 -5.50 -18.57 6.79
CA LYS A 205 -6.83 -18.73 6.21
C LYS A 205 -6.98 -17.85 4.98
N PRO A 206 -7.85 -18.23 4.03
CA PRO A 206 -8.22 -17.33 2.94
C PRO A 206 -8.74 -16.00 3.48
N ILE A 207 -8.64 -14.94 2.71
CA ILE A 207 -9.20 -13.64 3.08
C ILE A 207 -10.71 -13.66 2.82
N PRO A 208 -11.54 -13.15 3.75
CA PRO A 208 -12.97 -12.99 3.47
C PRO A 208 -13.20 -11.88 2.46
N ASN A 209 -14.14 -12.09 1.53
CA ASN A 209 -14.55 -11.06 0.58
C ASN A 209 -15.20 -9.87 1.30
N GLY A 210 -14.88 -8.68 0.84
CA GLY A 210 -15.37 -7.44 1.43
C GLY A 210 -14.49 -6.90 2.57
N LEU A 211 -13.40 -7.58 2.95
CA LEU A 211 -12.45 -7.06 3.95
C LEU A 211 -11.83 -5.75 3.43
N ARG A 212 -11.86 -4.72 4.26
CA ARG A 212 -11.28 -3.41 4.02
C ARG A 212 -10.05 -3.24 4.88
N MET A 213 -9.00 -2.67 4.33
CA MET A 213 -7.75 -2.50 5.06
C MET A 213 -7.09 -1.19 4.66
N ILE A 214 -6.57 -0.46 5.63
CA ILE A 214 -5.78 0.75 5.43
C ILE A 214 -4.40 0.55 6.06
N ALA A 215 -3.36 0.77 5.28
CA ALA A 215 -1.98 0.79 5.76
C ALA A 215 -1.37 2.17 5.58
N GLY A 216 -0.46 2.56 6.46
CA GLY A 216 0.12 3.90 6.49
C GLY A 216 -0.74 4.92 7.24
N ASP A 217 -0.40 6.19 7.09
CA ASP A 217 -1.09 7.30 7.77
C ASP A 217 -1.12 8.55 6.88
N ALA A 218 -2.30 8.86 6.31
CA ALA A 218 -2.53 10.05 5.48
C ALA A 218 -2.22 11.38 6.19
N LYS A 219 -2.24 11.39 7.53
CA LYS A 219 -2.04 12.59 8.35
C LYS A 219 -0.60 12.78 8.82
N LYS A 220 0.27 11.79 8.56
CA LYS A 220 1.66 11.84 9.01
C LYS A 220 2.44 12.94 8.30
N LYS A 221 3.01 13.87 9.06
CA LYS A 221 3.81 15.00 8.55
C LYS A 221 5.30 14.86 8.87
N VAL A 222 5.64 14.01 9.82
CA VAL A 222 7.03 13.78 10.22
C VAL A 222 7.69 12.84 9.20
N PRO A 223 8.82 13.22 8.59
CA PRO A 223 9.53 12.38 7.66
C PRO A 223 9.94 11.04 8.28
N THR A 224 9.80 9.97 7.51
CA THR A 224 10.29 8.66 7.90
C THR A 224 11.83 8.67 7.84
N PRO A 225 12.55 8.23 8.88
CA PRO A 225 14.01 8.18 8.86
C PRO A 225 14.54 7.34 7.69
N ARG A 226 15.66 7.76 7.11
CA ARG A 226 16.30 7.04 6.00
C ARG A 226 16.63 5.60 6.43
N GLY A 227 16.35 4.65 5.57
CA GLY A 227 16.57 3.22 5.82
C GLY A 227 15.46 2.54 6.62
N ALA A 228 14.48 3.29 7.15
CA ALA A 228 13.30 2.70 7.78
C ALA A 228 12.27 2.27 6.73
N GLN A 229 11.39 1.32 7.08
CA GLN A 229 10.27 0.95 6.22
C GLN A 229 9.32 2.14 5.98
N GLY A 230 8.65 2.14 4.85
CA GLY A 230 7.72 3.21 4.50
C GLY A 230 8.43 4.44 3.93
N GLN A 231 9.43 4.23 3.10
CA GLN A 231 10.10 5.25 2.29
C GLN A 231 10.02 4.91 0.82
N PHE A 232 10.10 5.94 -0.01
CA PHE A 232 10.41 5.75 -1.43
C PHE A 232 11.88 5.34 -1.60
N TYR A 233 12.12 4.42 -2.51
CA TYR A 233 13.44 3.90 -2.83
C TYR A 233 13.60 3.73 -4.34
N CYS A 234 14.80 3.45 -4.80
CA CYS A 234 15.09 3.18 -6.20
C CYS A 234 15.22 1.68 -6.40
N ALA A 235 14.47 1.13 -7.35
CA ALA A 235 14.56 -0.27 -7.70
C ALA A 235 14.49 -0.48 -9.21
N PHE A 236 15.06 -1.60 -9.67
CA PHE A 236 14.75 -2.19 -10.95
C PHE A 236 14.59 -3.70 -10.74
N TYR A 237 13.72 -4.33 -11.51
CA TYR A 237 13.53 -5.77 -11.38
C TYR A 237 14.72 -6.50 -12.01
N GLY A 238 15.68 -6.87 -11.17
CA GLY A 238 16.93 -7.52 -11.53
C GLY A 238 17.88 -7.58 -10.32
N PRO A 239 19.07 -8.13 -10.45
CA PRO A 239 20.02 -8.16 -9.35
C PRO A 239 20.44 -6.74 -8.97
N GLY A 240 20.06 -6.32 -7.76
CA GLY A 240 20.46 -5.09 -7.14
C GLY A 240 19.39 -3.99 -7.14
N ASP A 241 18.45 -4.08 -6.20
CA ASP A 241 17.67 -2.92 -5.80
C ASP A 241 18.63 -1.86 -5.27
N ILE A 242 18.46 -0.63 -5.73
CA ILE A 242 19.41 0.44 -5.47
C ILE A 242 18.68 1.52 -4.66
N ASP A 243 19.19 1.81 -3.46
CA ASP A 243 18.85 3.06 -2.79
C ASP A 243 19.33 4.23 -3.64
N GLY A 244 18.51 5.27 -3.79
CA GLY A 244 18.89 6.45 -4.54
C GLY A 244 20.18 7.08 -3.98
N TYR A 245 21.18 7.26 -4.82
CA TYR A 245 22.45 7.90 -4.44
C TYR A 245 22.30 9.39 -4.18
N ALA A 246 21.38 10.04 -4.90
CA ALA A 246 21.07 11.44 -4.76
C ALA A 246 19.69 11.64 -4.13
N ARG A 247 19.47 12.83 -3.61
CA ARG A 247 18.18 13.25 -3.05
C ARG A 247 17.71 14.52 -3.75
N SER A 248 16.41 14.77 -3.76
CA SER A 248 15.82 16.04 -4.13
C SER A 248 16.33 17.18 -3.25
N ASP A 249 16.18 18.42 -3.68
CA ASP A 249 16.69 19.60 -2.97
C ASP A 249 16.15 19.72 -1.52
N ASN A 250 14.96 19.18 -1.25
CA ASN A 250 14.40 19.09 0.11
C ASN A 250 14.82 17.81 0.87
N GLY A 251 15.64 16.93 0.26
CA GLY A 251 16.14 15.70 0.88
C GLY A 251 15.13 14.56 1.05
N ASN A 252 13.86 14.74 0.69
CA ASN A 252 12.78 13.79 1.00
C ASN A 252 12.58 12.67 -0.03
N TRP A 253 13.07 12.86 -1.26
CA TRP A 253 12.84 11.93 -2.37
C TRP A 253 14.15 11.42 -2.93
N PRO A 254 14.26 10.11 -3.25
CA PRO A 254 15.43 9.60 -3.94
C PRO A 254 15.45 10.09 -5.38
N VAL A 255 16.64 10.23 -5.93
CA VAL A 255 16.89 10.42 -7.36
C VAL A 255 17.62 9.18 -7.86
N CYS A 256 16.96 8.42 -8.71
CA CYS A 256 17.41 7.11 -9.15
C CYS A 256 18.39 7.22 -10.33
N GLY A 257 19.49 6.46 -10.25
CA GLY A 257 20.36 6.23 -11.40
C GLY A 257 19.76 5.17 -12.35
N GLU A 258 20.22 5.19 -13.62
CA GLU A 258 19.84 4.15 -14.58
C GLU A 258 20.28 2.77 -14.10
N PRO A 259 19.48 1.70 -14.26
CA PRO A 259 18.13 1.65 -14.88
C PRO A 259 16.98 1.79 -13.88
N ALA A 260 17.27 2.14 -12.62
CA ALA A 260 16.29 2.12 -11.53
C ALA A 260 15.21 3.21 -11.66
N THR A 261 14.04 2.92 -11.15
CA THR A 261 12.89 3.83 -11.05
C THR A 261 12.41 3.96 -9.60
N LEU A 262 11.55 4.92 -9.36
CA LEU A 262 11.01 5.22 -8.04
C LEU A 262 9.99 4.15 -7.63
N HIS A 263 10.18 3.57 -6.46
CA HIS A 263 9.32 2.55 -5.88
C HIS A 263 8.88 2.92 -4.46
N PHE A 264 7.76 2.32 -4.03
CA PHE A 264 7.31 2.33 -2.64
C PHE A 264 6.76 0.97 -2.24
N MET A 265 7.17 0.47 -1.07
CA MET A 265 6.67 -0.79 -0.53
C MET A 265 5.84 -0.50 0.73
N LEU A 266 4.59 -0.99 0.76
CA LEU A 266 3.64 -0.76 1.83
C LEU A 266 3.08 -2.08 2.37
N PRO A 267 3.50 -2.52 3.56
CA PRO A 267 2.95 -3.71 4.20
C PRO A 267 1.64 -3.42 4.92
N PHE A 268 0.73 -4.39 4.91
CA PHE A 268 -0.55 -4.38 5.60
C PHE A 268 -0.55 -5.38 6.76
N PRO A 269 -1.47 -5.21 7.75
CA PRO A 269 -1.71 -6.18 8.81
C PRO A 269 -2.03 -7.59 8.28
N ASP A 270 -1.62 -8.62 9.02
CA ASP A 270 -1.77 -10.04 8.65
C ASP A 270 -2.58 -10.86 9.67
N CYS A 271 -3.16 -10.21 10.65
CA CYS A 271 -4.00 -10.81 11.68
C CYS A 271 -5.36 -10.10 11.68
N TRP A 272 -6.42 -10.87 11.60
CA TRP A 272 -7.81 -10.41 11.56
C TRP A 272 -8.57 -10.88 12.79
N ASP A 273 -9.54 -10.08 13.26
CA ASP A 273 -10.36 -10.41 14.43
C ASP A 273 -11.34 -11.59 14.21
N GLY A 274 -11.54 -11.99 12.93
CA GLY A 274 -12.42 -13.08 12.54
C GLY A 274 -13.91 -12.72 12.58
N ARG A 275 -14.26 -11.45 12.71
CA ARG A 275 -15.65 -11.00 12.93
C ARG A 275 -16.09 -9.84 12.06
N HIS A 276 -15.19 -8.90 11.74
CA HIS A 276 -15.55 -7.64 11.08
C HIS A 276 -14.78 -7.44 9.79
N LEU A 277 -15.46 -6.96 8.78
CA LEU A 277 -14.87 -6.57 7.50
C LEU A 277 -14.30 -5.15 7.54
N ASP A 278 -14.74 -4.36 8.52
CA ASP A 278 -14.28 -2.99 8.76
C ASP A 278 -14.57 -2.59 10.21
N SER A 279 -13.83 -1.61 10.70
CA SER A 279 -14.00 -0.95 12.00
C SER A 279 -14.22 0.55 11.83
N PRO A 280 -14.74 1.28 12.84
CA PRO A 280 -14.98 2.71 12.75
C PRO A 280 -13.75 3.55 12.40
N ASP A 281 -12.56 3.06 12.75
CA ASP A 281 -11.27 3.68 12.45
C ASP A 281 -10.57 3.04 11.25
N HIS A 282 -11.19 2.03 10.63
CA HIS A 282 -10.70 1.23 9.51
C HIS A 282 -9.39 0.46 9.80
N LYS A 283 -9.06 0.25 11.08
CA LYS A 283 -7.81 -0.39 11.53
C LYS A 283 -7.99 -1.40 12.65
N ASP A 284 -8.91 -1.18 13.58
CA ASP A 284 -9.07 -1.98 14.79
C ASP A 284 -9.55 -3.43 14.56
N HIS A 285 -10.03 -3.77 13.35
CA HIS A 285 -10.42 -5.14 12.98
C HIS A 285 -9.25 -5.99 12.46
N VAL A 286 -8.09 -5.38 12.24
CA VAL A 286 -6.85 -6.06 11.79
C VAL A 286 -5.66 -5.60 12.63
N ALA A 287 -4.62 -6.42 12.71
CA ALA A 287 -3.40 -6.10 13.45
C ALA A 287 -2.18 -6.73 12.79
N PHE A 288 -1.02 -6.10 12.96
CA PHE A 288 0.24 -6.75 12.66
C PHE A 288 0.52 -7.83 13.72
N GLY A 289 0.81 -9.03 13.25
CA GLY A 289 1.27 -10.06 14.14
C GLY A 289 2.72 -9.86 14.58
N THR A 290 3.15 -10.60 15.60
CA THR A 290 4.56 -10.78 15.96
C THR A 290 5.18 -11.91 15.13
N ASP A 291 6.47 -12.18 15.26
CA ASP A 291 7.21 -13.19 14.47
C ASP A 291 6.60 -14.59 14.49
N ARG A 292 5.82 -14.94 15.50
CA ARG A 292 5.29 -16.29 15.67
C ARG A 292 3.77 -16.39 15.76
N SER A 293 3.06 -15.33 16.10
CA SER A 293 1.62 -15.41 16.38
C SER A 293 0.87 -14.11 16.11
N CYS A 294 -0.42 -14.27 15.91
CA CYS A 294 -1.36 -13.18 15.96
C CYS A 294 -1.74 -12.84 17.42
N PRO A 295 -2.09 -11.58 17.71
CA PRO A 295 -2.66 -11.20 19.02
C PRO A 295 -3.92 -12.00 19.34
N LYS A 296 -4.22 -12.22 20.61
CA LYS A 296 -5.45 -12.93 21.03
C LYS A 296 -6.73 -12.23 20.56
N THR A 297 -6.69 -10.91 20.39
CA THR A 297 -7.79 -10.10 19.88
C THR A 297 -8.03 -10.29 18.38
N HIS A 298 -7.00 -10.69 17.63
CA HIS A 298 -7.02 -10.90 16.19
C HIS A 298 -6.47 -12.29 15.84
N PRO A 299 -7.20 -13.36 16.23
CA PRO A 299 -6.65 -14.72 16.22
C PRO A 299 -6.53 -15.34 14.82
N VAL A 300 -7.19 -14.74 13.81
CA VAL A 300 -7.25 -15.32 12.47
C VAL A 300 -6.09 -14.78 11.64
N ARG A 301 -5.14 -15.65 11.31
CA ARG A 301 -4.05 -15.33 10.40
C ARG A 301 -4.56 -15.35 8.96
N ILE A 302 -4.34 -14.26 8.25
CA ILE A 302 -4.62 -14.10 6.82
C ILE A 302 -3.30 -13.85 6.06
N PRO A 303 -3.26 -13.98 4.73
CA PRO A 303 -2.09 -13.56 3.97
C PRO A 303 -1.74 -12.10 4.25
N ALA A 304 -0.46 -11.83 4.55
CA ALA A 304 0.07 -10.49 4.69
C ALA A 304 0.12 -9.83 3.31
N LEU A 305 -0.65 -8.79 3.10
CA LEU A 305 -0.57 -7.99 1.88
C LEU A 305 0.67 -7.10 1.93
N THR A 306 1.29 -6.91 0.76
CA THR A 306 2.29 -5.86 0.58
C THR A 306 2.11 -5.28 -0.81
N PHE A 307 1.88 -3.96 -0.89
CA PHE A 307 1.94 -3.25 -2.16
C PHE A 307 3.40 -2.97 -2.49
N ASP A 308 3.80 -3.31 -3.70
CA ASP A 308 5.03 -2.86 -4.34
C ASP A 308 4.63 -2.00 -5.54
N ILE A 309 4.83 -0.70 -5.40
CA ILE A 309 4.34 0.32 -6.30
C ILE A 309 5.52 0.87 -7.07
N ALA A 310 5.53 0.65 -8.38
CA ALA A 310 6.52 1.21 -9.27
C ALA A 310 5.95 2.46 -9.98
N TYR A 311 6.74 3.51 -10.02
CA TYR A 311 6.45 4.72 -10.78
C TYR A 311 7.43 4.83 -11.95
N GLY A 312 6.97 5.23 -13.15
CA GLY A 312 7.82 5.43 -14.33
C GLY A 312 8.79 6.61 -14.21
N ALA A 313 9.00 7.11 -13.02
CA ALA A 313 9.83 8.27 -12.71
C ALA A 313 11.13 7.85 -12.04
N LYS A 314 12.21 8.58 -12.32
CA LYS A 314 13.54 8.35 -11.75
C LYS A 314 13.88 9.29 -10.58
N GLY A 315 12.93 10.07 -10.16
CA GLY A 315 13.19 11.17 -9.25
C GLY A 315 13.56 12.47 -9.98
N SER A 316 13.48 13.58 -9.26
CA SER A 316 13.88 14.89 -9.76
C SER A 316 14.49 15.71 -8.63
N LYS A 317 15.24 16.76 -8.98
CA LYS A 317 15.78 17.70 -7.99
C LYS A 317 14.66 18.41 -7.23
N ALA A 318 13.59 18.77 -7.91
CA ALA A 318 12.42 19.39 -7.27
C ALA A 318 11.65 18.42 -6.36
N GLY A 319 11.81 17.10 -6.55
CA GLY A 319 11.08 16.06 -5.84
C GLY A 319 9.63 15.96 -6.25
N TYR A 320 8.83 15.43 -5.33
CA TYR A 320 7.40 15.16 -5.53
C TYR A 320 6.58 15.65 -4.34
N TYR A 321 5.28 15.48 -4.42
CA TYR A 321 4.35 15.54 -3.30
C TYR A 321 3.21 14.55 -3.49
N LEU A 322 2.62 14.12 -2.39
CA LEU A 322 1.43 13.28 -2.40
C LEU A 322 0.17 14.15 -2.32
N SER A 323 -0.92 13.71 -2.94
CA SER A 323 -2.23 14.37 -2.82
C SER A 323 -2.71 14.50 -1.38
N SER A 324 -2.33 13.58 -0.50
CA SER A 324 -2.60 13.62 0.95
C SER A 324 -1.81 14.71 1.69
N ASP A 325 -0.73 15.24 1.09
CA ASP A 325 0.08 16.33 1.66
C ASP A 325 0.66 17.26 0.57
N PRO A 326 -0.20 18.04 -0.12
CA PRO A 326 0.22 18.84 -1.28
C PRO A 326 1.18 19.99 -0.93
N THR A 327 1.31 20.32 0.33
CA THR A 327 2.18 21.42 0.82
C THR A 327 3.44 20.89 1.50
N GLY A 328 3.40 19.69 2.05
CA GLY A 328 4.47 19.15 2.90
C GLY A 328 5.69 18.64 2.16
N ARG A 329 5.56 18.31 0.88
CA ARG A 329 6.63 17.77 0.03
C ARG A 329 7.33 16.55 0.63
N SER A 330 6.74 15.91 1.63
CA SER A 330 7.28 14.69 2.22
C SER A 330 6.54 13.46 1.73
N ALA A 331 7.22 12.32 1.74
CA ALA A 331 6.64 11.03 1.41
C ALA A 331 5.87 10.40 2.59
N SER A 332 5.86 11.05 3.75
CA SER A 332 5.43 10.43 5.02
C SER A 332 3.93 10.18 5.11
N SER A 333 3.11 10.92 4.35
CA SER A 333 1.66 10.69 4.27
C SER A 333 1.26 9.59 3.29
N MET A 334 2.23 8.82 2.77
CA MET A 334 1.93 7.66 1.94
C MET A 334 1.15 6.63 2.74
N HIS A 335 0.05 6.22 2.20
CA HIS A 335 -0.83 5.18 2.71
C HIS A 335 -1.39 4.38 1.54
N GLY A 336 -2.09 3.33 1.82
CA GLY A 336 -2.76 2.55 0.79
C GLY A 336 -3.95 1.83 1.36
N ASP A 337 -4.91 1.62 0.51
CA ASP A 337 -6.21 1.08 0.84
C ASP A 337 -6.46 -0.16 -0.02
N ALA A 338 -7.05 -1.16 0.59
CA ALA A 338 -7.42 -2.41 -0.04
C ALA A 338 -8.86 -2.76 0.27
N PHE A 339 -9.72 -2.80 -0.72
CA PHE A 339 -11.06 -3.33 -0.62
C PHE A 339 -11.09 -4.68 -1.33
N LEU A 340 -10.97 -5.75 -0.55
CA LEU A 340 -10.62 -7.07 -1.03
C LEU A 340 -11.84 -7.84 -1.55
N MET A 341 -11.71 -8.33 -2.77
CA MET A 341 -12.71 -9.14 -3.44
C MET A 341 -12.04 -10.12 -4.40
N TRP A 342 -12.17 -11.39 -4.15
CA TRP A 342 -11.61 -12.44 -4.99
C TRP A 342 -12.66 -13.47 -5.39
N ASP A 343 -12.45 -14.11 -6.53
CA ASP A 343 -13.10 -15.39 -6.74
C ASP A 343 -12.71 -16.33 -5.59
N VAL A 344 -13.71 -16.87 -4.89
CA VAL A 344 -13.51 -17.67 -3.67
C VAL A 344 -12.68 -18.92 -3.94
N THR A 345 -12.91 -19.58 -5.09
CA THR A 345 -12.16 -20.78 -5.46
C THR A 345 -10.70 -20.45 -5.72
N ALA A 346 -10.46 -19.38 -6.47
CA ALA A 346 -9.11 -18.93 -6.78
C ALA A 346 -8.31 -18.51 -5.54
N MET A 347 -8.94 -17.79 -4.59
CA MET A 347 -8.31 -17.44 -3.31
C MET A 347 -7.98 -18.70 -2.49
N ASN A 348 -8.94 -19.63 -2.38
CA ASN A 348 -8.74 -20.88 -1.63
C ASN A 348 -7.60 -21.72 -2.22
N GLN A 349 -7.54 -21.86 -3.55
CA GLN A 349 -6.48 -22.57 -4.24
C GLN A 349 -5.12 -21.95 -3.98
N ARG A 350 -4.99 -20.61 -4.07
CA ARG A 350 -3.72 -19.92 -3.85
C ARG A 350 -3.23 -20.04 -2.42
N VAL A 351 -4.11 -19.84 -1.45
CA VAL A 351 -3.73 -20.06 -0.06
C VAL A 351 -3.34 -21.52 0.17
N ARG A 352 -4.06 -22.49 -0.41
CA ARG A 352 -3.75 -23.92 -0.28
C ARG A 352 -2.43 -24.29 -0.95
N ASN A 353 -2.21 -23.87 -2.19
CA ASN A 353 -1.08 -24.33 -3.00
C ASN A 353 0.20 -23.54 -2.71
N CYS A 354 0.08 -22.23 -2.49
CA CYS A 354 1.25 -21.38 -2.32
C CYS A 354 1.60 -21.21 -0.83
N ILE A 355 0.66 -20.69 -0.03
CA ILE A 355 0.94 -20.38 1.38
C ILE A 355 1.11 -21.67 2.20
N ALA A 356 0.10 -22.54 2.20
CA ALA A 356 0.09 -23.72 3.07
C ALA A 356 1.13 -24.76 2.67
N GLN A 357 1.52 -24.82 1.40
CA GLN A 357 2.58 -25.71 0.87
C GLN A 357 3.96 -25.06 0.89
N ARG A 358 4.09 -23.82 1.39
CA ARG A 358 5.35 -23.06 1.43
C ARG A 358 5.99 -22.91 0.04
N ARG A 359 5.19 -22.44 -0.92
CA ARG A 359 5.61 -22.19 -2.30
C ARG A 359 5.64 -20.70 -2.61
N THR A 360 6.57 -20.32 -3.46
CA THR A 360 6.58 -18.98 -4.07
C THR A 360 5.89 -19.09 -5.43
N CYS A 361 4.64 -18.65 -5.51
CA CYS A 361 3.84 -18.74 -6.73
C CYS A 361 3.87 -17.41 -7.51
N ASP A 362 3.63 -17.49 -8.79
CA ASP A 362 3.40 -16.35 -9.66
C ASP A 362 1.96 -15.82 -9.55
N ASN A 363 1.56 -14.95 -10.49
CA ASN A 363 0.21 -14.39 -10.54
C ASN A 363 -0.86 -15.40 -11.00
N ASP A 364 -0.48 -16.56 -11.56
CA ASP A 364 -1.41 -17.63 -11.92
C ASP A 364 -1.57 -18.66 -10.79
N GLY A 365 -0.78 -18.53 -9.72
CA GLY A 365 -0.81 -19.42 -8.56
C GLY A 365 0.06 -20.67 -8.70
N TYR A 366 1.01 -20.63 -9.62
CA TYR A 366 2.05 -21.64 -9.81
C TYR A 366 3.38 -21.14 -9.24
N ASP A 367 4.30 -22.07 -9.06
CA ASP A 367 5.67 -21.72 -8.66
C ASP A 367 6.31 -20.81 -9.72
N ARG A 368 7.10 -19.86 -9.26
CA ARG A 368 7.95 -19.10 -10.17
C ARG A 368 8.85 -20.08 -10.91
N LEU A 369 8.78 -20.03 -12.22
CA LEU A 369 9.82 -20.65 -13.03
C LEU A 369 11.13 -19.99 -12.60
N ALA A 370 12.12 -20.81 -12.27
CA ALA A 370 13.47 -20.32 -12.05
C ALA A 370 13.89 -19.53 -13.29
N PHE A 371 14.26 -18.28 -13.07
CA PHE A 371 14.86 -17.48 -14.12
C PHE A 371 16.27 -17.99 -14.40
#